data_f9b8d7ec89d4c3a451b25770d3b4b432
#
_entry.id   f9b8d7ec89d4c3a451b25770d3b4b432
#
_cell.length_a   1.000
_cell.length_b   1.000
_cell.length_c   1.000
_cell.angle_alpha   90.00
_cell.angle_beta   90.00
_cell.angle_gamma   90.00
#
_symmetry.space_group_name_H-M   'P 1'
#
loop_
_entity.id
_entity.type
_entity.pdbx_description
1 polymer ?
#
loop_
_entity_poly.entity_id
_entity_poly.type
_entity_poly.pdbx_seq_one_letter_code
_entity_poly.pdbx_strand_id
1 'polypeptide(L)'
;TRYQCDWSSDVCSSDLNLNRRYIDNLEGNTNGTTIALNRWKSADNPGNGQVNRANRKSKGYNGRTSTWHLEDGSYLRLQNVTLGYTLPQNLTRRFFVEKLRVYVSGQNLWTSTNYGGYNPEVNARPSNSLSPGEDYGTYPLAKTFLFGLNITL
;
A
#
# COMPACT_ATOMS: atom_id res chain seq x y z
N THR A 1 -32.33 4.97 0.56
CA THR A 1 -30.98 4.34 0.64
C THR A 1 -30.02 5.14 -0.22
N ARG A 2 -28.88 5.53 0.32
CA ARG A 2 -27.85 6.27 -0.43
C ARG A 2 -26.56 5.48 -0.38
N TYR A 3 -26.00 5.21 -1.55
CA TYR A 3 -24.69 4.56 -1.72
C TYR A 3 -23.71 5.60 -2.21
N GLN A 4 -22.53 5.60 -1.67
CA GLN A 4 -21.41 6.39 -2.17
C GLN A 4 -20.17 5.52 -2.15
N CYS A 5 -19.51 5.42 -3.29
CA CYS A 5 -18.24 4.72 -3.46
C CYS A 5 -17.24 5.65 -4.11
N ASP A 6 -16.11 5.80 -3.50
CA ASP A 6 -15.00 6.57 -4.04
C ASP A 6 -13.82 5.62 -4.32
N TRP A 7 -13.28 5.74 -5.52
CA TRP A 7 -12.13 4.99 -5.98
C TRP A 7 -10.94 5.93 -6.12
N SER A 8 -9.77 5.46 -5.73
CA SER A 8 -8.50 6.09 -6.08
C SER A 8 -7.68 5.16 -6.93
N SER A 9 -7.05 5.69 -7.96
CA SER A 9 -6.14 4.95 -8.81
C SER A 9 -4.94 5.81 -9.14
N ASP A 10 -3.79 5.20 -9.21
CA ASP A 10 -2.61 5.73 -9.87
C ASP A 10 -2.20 4.77 -10.98
N VAL A 11 -2.05 5.31 -12.17
CA VAL A 11 -1.66 4.55 -13.38
C VAL A 11 -0.20 4.83 -13.71
N CYS A 12 0.41 5.72 -12.96
CA CYS A 12 1.80 6.06 -13.19
C CYS A 12 2.68 5.31 -12.22
N SER A 13 3.56 4.57 -12.76
CA SER A 13 4.96 4.83 -12.53
C SER A 13 5.73 3.72 -11.86
N SER A 14 6.95 3.78 -12.11
CA SER A 14 8.03 3.06 -11.46
C SER A 14 8.34 3.70 -10.13
N ASP A 15 7.96 3.05 -9.05
CA ASP A 15 8.32 3.44 -7.70
C ASP A 15 9.66 2.83 -7.29
N LEU A 16 10.46 3.60 -6.59
CA LEU A 16 11.77 3.17 -6.10
C LEU A 16 11.61 2.54 -4.71
N ASN A 17 11.53 1.21 -4.66
CA ASN A 17 11.45 0.48 -3.40
C ASN A 17 12.82 0.43 -2.71
N LEU A 18 13.14 1.45 -1.94
CA LEU A 18 14.38 1.52 -1.17
C LEU A 18 14.38 0.60 0.05
N ASN A 19 13.23 0.19 0.54
CA ASN A 19 13.14 -0.81 1.59
C ASN A 19 13.73 -2.15 1.11
N ARG A 20 13.43 -2.56 -0.13
CA ARG A 20 14.04 -3.72 -0.78
C ARG A 20 15.56 -3.61 -0.86
N ARG A 21 16.09 -2.41 -1.08
CA ARG A 21 17.53 -2.15 -1.09
C ARG A 21 18.21 -2.52 0.24
N TYR A 22 17.53 -2.32 1.36
CA TYR A 22 18.09 -2.67 2.68
C TYR A 22 17.92 -4.15 3.02
N ILE A 23 16.83 -4.75 2.60
CA ILE A 23 16.49 -6.13 2.96
C ILE A 23 17.16 -7.13 2.01
N ASP A 24 17.18 -6.88 0.71
CA ASP A 24 17.59 -7.83 -0.32
C ASP A 24 18.90 -7.45 -1.04
N ASN A 25 19.71 -6.55 -0.45
CA ASN A 25 21.01 -6.21 -1.03
C ASN A 25 22.02 -7.36 -0.95
N LEU A 26 21.81 -8.35 -0.09
CA LEU A 26 22.68 -9.51 0.12
C LEU A 26 24.12 -9.14 0.47
N GLU A 27 24.32 -8.01 1.14
CA GLU A 27 25.61 -7.54 1.63
C GLU A 27 25.71 -7.61 3.16
N GLY A 28 26.92 -7.86 3.66
CA GLY A 28 27.17 -7.91 5.10
C GLY A 28 26.64 -9.16 5.78
N ASN A 29 26.15 -9.00 7.01
CA ASN A 29 25.68 -10.08 7.89
C ASN A 29 24.15 -10.02 8.10
N THR A 30 23.42 -9.41 7.19
CA THR A 30 21.96 -9.30 7.27
C THR A 30 21.28 -10.49 6.63
N ASN A 31 20.12 -10.86 7.16
CA ASN A 31 19.26 -11.85 6.53
C ASN A 31 18.48 -11.19 5.39
N GLY A 32 18.39 -11.86 4.26
CA GLY A 32 17.53 -11.47 3.14
C GLY A 32 16.19 -12.20 3.18
N THR A 33 15.31 -11.83 2.26
CA THR A 33 14.05 -12.55 2.02
C THR A 33 14.31 -13.87 1.26
N THR A 34 13.25 -14.61 0.98
CA THR A 34 13.32 -15.86 0.19
C THR A 34 13.86 -15.64 -1.22
N ILE A 35 13.83 -14.44 -1.75
CA ILE A 35 14.45 -14.05 -3.04
C ILE A 35 15.94 -14.42 -3.06
N ALA A 36 16.62 -14.34 -1.92
CA ALA A 36 18.02 -14.70 -1.77
C ALA A 36 18.35 -16.16 -2.16
N LEU A 37 17.38 -17.05 -2.16
CA LEU A 37 17.56 -18.44 -2.59
C LEU A 37 17.89 -18.53 -4.08
N ASN A 38 17.39 -17.59 -4.88
CA ASN A 38 17.59 -17.50 -6.32
C ASN A 38 18.83 -16.68 -6.73
N ARG A 39 19.69 -16.35 -5.77
CA ARG A 39 20.90 -15.55 -6.02
C ARG A 39 21.89 -16.27 -6.92
N TRP A 40 22.72 -15.52 -7.59
CA TRP A 40 23.91 -16.03 -8.27
C TRP A 40 24.86 -16.68 -7.25
N LYS A 41 25.31 -17.88 -7.49
CA LYS A 41 26.24 -18.65 -6.62
C LYS A 41 27.57 -18.91 -7.32
N SER A 42 27.53 -19.43 -8.53
CA SER A 42 28.69 -19.76 -9.37
C SER A 42 28.30 -19.73 -10.85
N ALA A 43 29.29 -19.86 -11.73
CA ALA A 43 29.04 -19.98 -13.17
C ALA A 43 28.14 -21.17 -13.50
N ASP A 44 28.29 -22.30 -12.78
CA ASP A 44 27.50 -23.52 -12.96
C ASP A 44 26.10 -23.43 -12.29
N ASN A 45 25.92 -22.46 -11.39
CA ASN A 45 24.67 -22.21 -10.71
C ASN A 45 24.40 -20.69 -10.63
N PRO A 46 23.99 -20.07 -11.74
CA PRO A 46 23.76 -18.61 -11.83
C PRO A 46 22.48 -18.15 -11.13
N GLY A 47 21.70 -19.07 -10.53
CA GLY A 47 20.38 -18.76 -9.99
C GLY A 47 19.39 -18.42 -11.10
N ASN A 48 18.53 -17.40 -10.86
CA ASN A 48 17.57 -16.93 -11.87
C ASN A 48 18.14 -15.82 -12.79
N GLY A 49 19.42 -15.46 -12.65
CA GLY A 49 20.06 -14.41 -13.42
C GLY A 49 19.68 -12.98 -13.04
N GLN A 50 18.76 -12.79 -12.10
CA GLN A 50 18.26 -11.45 -11.69
C GLN A 50 18.79 -11.04 -10.32
N VAL A 51 19.03 -12.00 -9.43
CA VAL A 51 19.44 -11.74 -8.06
C VAL A 51 20.96 -11.76 -7.93
N ASN A 52 21.52 -10.70 -7.38
CA ASN A 52 22.94 -10.51 -7.23
C ASN A 52 23.61 -11.60 -6.37
N ARG A 53 24.91 -11.73 -6.51
CA ARG A 53 25.73 -12.56 -5.64
C ARG A 53 25.73 -11.99 -4.21
N ALA A 54 25.60 -12.87 -3.21
CA ALA A 54 25.80 -12.48 -1.82
C ALA A 54 27.26 -12.10 -1.56
N ASN A 55 27.47 -10.99 -0.85
CA ASN A 55 28.80 -10.46 -0.53
C ASN A 55 28.91 -10.12 0.96
N ARG A 56 29.60 -10.98 1.70
CA ARG A 56 29.77 -10.80 3.15
C ARG A 56 30.59 -9.54 3.52
N LYS A 57 31.51 -9.13 2.66
CA LYS A 57 32.44 -8.02 2.96
C LYS A 57 31.89 -6.65 2.58
N SER A 58 30.64 -6.50 2.35
CA SER A 58 29.98 -5.25 2.00
C SER A 58 30.87 -4.26 1.25
N LYS A 59 30.82 -4.31 -0.07
CA LYS A 59 31.55 -3.37 -0.94
C LYS A 59 30.67 -2.23 -1.44
N GLY A 60 29.38 -2.20 -1.03
CA GLY A 60 28.42 -1.20 -1.44
C GLY A 60 27.97 -1.29 -2.91
N TYR A 61 28.18 -2.39 -3.57
CA TYR A 61 27.78 -2.56 -4.96
C TYR A 61 26.34 -3.02 -5.10
N ASN A 62 25.91 -4.03 -4.35
CA ASN A 62 24.53 -4.52 -4.39
C ASN A 62 23.54 -3.51 -3.78
N GLY A 63 23.99 -2.75 -2.80
CA GLY A 63 23.20 -1.72 -2.14
C GLY A 63 23.09 -0.40 -2.92
N ARG A 64 23.63 -0.30 -4.13
CA ARG A 64 23.44 0.89 -4.98
C ARG A 64 22.05 0.90 -5.58
N THR A 65 21.48 2.08 -5.69
CA THR A 65 20.21 2.27 -6.41
C THR A 65 20.38 1.81 -7.85
N SER A 66 19.51 0.93 -8.29
CA SER A 66 19.51 0.34 -9.63
C SER A 66 18.09 0.02 -10.07
N THR A 67 17.93 -0.36 -11.32
CA THR A 67 16.63 -0.81 -11.87
C THR A 67 16.05 -2.01 -11.14
N TRP A 68 16.85 -2.78 -10.41
CA TRP A 68 16.42 -3.86 -9.53
C TRP A 68 15.46 -3.39 -8.42
N HIS A 69 15.53 -2.13 -8.02
CA HIS A 69 14.70 -1.54 -6.98
C HIS A 69 13.48 -0.79 -7.53
N LEU A 70 13.36 -0.71 -8.87
CA LEU A 70 12.18 -0.12 -9.50
C LEU A 70 11.09 -1.18 -9.58
N GLU A 71 9.92 -0.81 -9.11
CA GLU A 71 8.73 -1.65 -9.13
C GLU A 71 7.56 -0.91 -9.77
N ASP A 72 6.59 -1.65 -10.26
CA ASP A 72 5.34 -1.09 -10.76
C ASP A 72 4.49 -0.62 -9.59
N GLY A 73 4.40 0.70 -9.40
CA GLY A 73 3.61 1.34 -8.35
C GLY A 73 2.14 1.54 -8.70
N SER A 74 1.71 1.05 -9.86
CA SER A 74 0.30 1.19 -10.27
C SER A 74 -0.63 0.48 -9.29
N TYR A 75 -1.74 1.12 -8.96
CA TYR A 75 -2.74 0.52 -8.07
C TYR A 75 -4.16 0.98 -8.38
N LEU A 76 -5.11 0.19 -7.93
CA LEU A 76 -6.52 0.53 -7.85
C LEU A 76 -7.02 0.25 -6.43
N ARG A 77 -7.61 1.25 -5.78
CA ARG A 77 -8.07 1.16 -4.40
C ARG A 77 -9.53 1.55 -4.26
N LEU A 78 -10.27 0.74 -3.53
CA LEU A 78 -11.58 1.10 -3.02
C LEU A 78 -11.38 1.89 -1.72
N GLN A 79 -11.33 3.22 -1.88
CA GLN A 79 -10.91 4.12 -0.81
C GLN A 79 -12.00 4.34 0.21
N ASN A 80 -13.23 4.56 -0.24
CA ASN A 80 -14.33 4.85 0.67
C ASN A 80 -15.64 4.27 0.13
N VAL A 81 -16.35 3.55 0.97
CA VAL A 81 -17.70 3.04 0.70
C VAL A 81 -18.60 3.44 1.85
N THR A 82 -19.67 4.14 1.56
CA THR A 82 -20.66 4.54 2.56
C THR A 82 -22.04 4.06 2.17
N LEU A 83 -22.66 3.34 3.08
CA LEU A 83 -24.04 2.90 2.99
C LEU A 83 -24.87 3.59 4.07
N GLY A 84 -25.85 4.38 3.68
CA GLY A 84 -26.73 5.08 4.61
C GLY A 84 -28.20 4.81 4.35
N TYR A 85 -28.95 4.59 5.42
CA TYR A 85 -30.38 4.41 5.41
C TYR A 85 -31.07 5.43 6.32
N THR A 86 -32.02 6.16 5.73
CA THR A 86 -32.87 7.07 6.50
C THR A 86 -34.20 6.39 6.77
N LEU A 87 -34.56 6.28 8.04
CA LEU A 87 -35.82 5.66 8.43
C LEU A 87 -37.01 6.51 7.96
N PRO A 88 -38.11 5.87 7.54
CA PRO A 88 -39.32 6.60 7.15
C PRO A 88 -39.97 7.30 8.35
N GLN A 89 -40.51 8.49 8.12
CA GLN A 89 -41.08 9.34 9.17
C GLN A 89 -42.23 8.64 9.97
N ASN A 90 -42.94 7.74 9.37
CA ASN A 90 -44.02 6.98 10.05
C ASN A 90 -43.53 6.20 11.26
N LEU A 91 -42.27 5.77 11.24
CA LEU A 91 -41.61 5.07 12.35
C LEU A 91 -41.00 6.05 13.36
N THR A 92 -40.36 7.10 12.88
CA THR A 92 -39.62 8.04 13.73
C THR A 92 -40.53 8.97 14.53
N ARG A 93 -41.70 9.37 14.01
CA ARG A 93 -42.71 10.18 14.72
C ARG A 93 -43.20 9.55 16.01
N ARG A 94 -43.23 8.24 16.12
CA ARG A 94 -43.57 7.55 17.37
C ARG A 94 -42.63 7.84 18.53
N PHE A 95 -41.39 8.25 18.20
CA PHE A 95 -40.32 8.53 19.16
C PHE A 95 -39.98 10.03 19.26
N PHE A 96 -40.83 10.90 18.73
CA PHE A 96 -40.61 12.35 18.67
C PHE A 96 -39.32 12.74 17.92
N VAL A 97 -38.91 11.90 16.97
CA VAL A 97 -37.73 12.13 16.13
C VAL A 97 -38.19 12.52 14.73
N GLU A 98 -37.74 13.67 14.23
CA GLU A 98 -38.09 14.16 12.90
C GLU A 98 -37.39 13.31 11.83
N LYS A 99 -36.09 13.03 12.03
CA LYS A 99 -35.29 12.27 11.09
C LYS A 99 -34.24 11.41 11.79
N LEU A 100 -34.20 10.14 11.41
CA LEU A 100 -33.20 9.19 11.88
C LEU A 100 -32.49 8.57 10.70
N ARG A 101 -31.16 8.75 10.63
CA ARG A 101 -30.31 8.14 9.62
C ARG A 101 -29.22 7.30 10.27
N VAL A 102 -29.13 6.05 9.86
CA VAL A 102 -28.05 5.11 10.21
C VAL A 102 -27.12 5.00 9.02
N TYR A 103 -25.81 4.98 9.24
CA TYR A 103 -24.85 4.75 8.17
C TYR A 103 -23.68 3.90 8.62
N VAL A 104 -23.12 3.18 7.67
CA VAL A 104 -21.88 2.42 7.79
C VAL A 104 -20.93 2.90 6.72
N SER A 105 -19.70 3.19 7.08
CA SER A 105 -18.65 3.58 6.15
C SER A 105 -17.44 2.67 6.35
N GLY A 106 -16.85 2.24 5.24
CA GLY A 106 -15.60 1.48 5.22
C GLY A 106 -14.55 2.22 4.42
N GLN A 107 -13.35 2.33 4.94
CA GLN A 107 -12.23 3.00 4.29
C GLN A 107 -11.10 2.01 3.99
N ASN A 108 -10.44 2.20 2.84
CA ASN A 108 -9.31 1.39 2.37
C ASN A 108 -9.60 -0.11 2.34
N LEU A 109 -10.81 -0.48 1.91
CA LEU A 109 -11.32 -1.85 2.02
C LEU A 109 -10.55 -2.82 1.15
N TRP A 110 -10.13 -2.37 -0.03
CA TRP A 110 -9.46 -3.22 -1.00
C TRP A 110 -8.48 -2.41 -1.85
N THR A 111 -7.32 -3.02 -2.12
CA THR A 111 -6.31 -2.47 -3.02
C THR A 111 -5.80 -3.59 -3.91
N SER A 112 -5.75 -3.33 -5.21
CA SER A 112 -5.10 -4.17 -6.21
C SER A 112 -3.86 -3.47 -6.71
N THR A 113 -2.71 -4.14 -6.62
CA THR A 113 -1.41 -3.63 -7.06
C THR A 113 -0.44 -4.77 -7.29
N ASN A 114 0.54 -4.55 -8.14
CA ASN A 114 1.70 -5.44 -8.33
C ASN A 114 2.91 -5.00 -7.49
N TYR A 115 2.78 -3.90 -6.75
CA TYR A 115 3.83 -3.36 -5.92
C TYR A 115 4.17 -4.31 -4.75
N GLY A 116 5.46 -4.58 -4.56
CA GLY A 116 5.95 -5.53 -3.54
C GLY A 116 6.06 -4.94 -2.13
N GLY A 117 5.87 -3.64 -1.95
CA GLY A 117 5.85 -2.95 -0.65
C GLY A 117 4.49 -2.99 0.05
N TYR A 118 4.41 -2.35 1.21
CA TYR A 118 3.18 -2.34 2.02
C TYR A 118 2.08 -1.42 1.48
N ASN A 119 2.45 -0.34 0.83
CA ASN A 119 1.53 0.63 0.27
C ASN A 119 2.09 1.15 -1.05
N PRO A 120 1.36 1.04 -2.18
CA PRO A 120 1.82 1.57 -3.46
C PRO A 120 1.78 3.10 -3.53
N GLU A 121 1.02 3.76 -2.67
CA GLU A 121 0.99 5.21 -2.56
C GLU A 121 2.18 5.69 -1.73
N VAL A 122 3.36 5.68 -2.36
CA VAL A 122 4.62 5.96 -1.69
C VAL A 122 5.07 7.39 -1.90
N ASN A 123 5.31 8.08 -0.80
CA ASN A 123 5.97 9.36 -0.78
C ASN A 123 6.70 9.52 0.56
N ALA A 124 7.89 8.94 0.63
CA ALA A 124 8.69 8.98 1.86
C ALA A 124 9.12 10.41 2.25
N ARG A 125 9.05 11.35 1.30
CA ARG A 125 9.40 12.75 1.52
C ARG A 125 8.31 13.68 0.99
N PRO A 126 7.15 13.78 1.68
CA PRO A 126 6.01 14.57 1.20
C PRO A 126 6.32 16.04 0.95
N SER A 127 7.36 16.57 1.61
CA SER A 127 7.83 17.95 1.44
C SER A 127 8.76 18.14 0.25
N ASN A 128 9.20 17.08 -0.42
CA ASN A 128 10.10 17.13 -1.56
C ASN A 128 9.39 16.66 -2.83
N SER A 129 8.85 17.60 -3.57
CA SER A 129 8.20 17.34 -4.87
C SER A 129 9.15 16.87 -5.98
N LEU A 130 10.48 16.92 -5.73
CA LEU A 130 11.49 16.50 -6.70
C LEU A 130 11.80 15.00 -6.65
N SER A 131 11.35 14.31 -5.61
CA SER A 131 11.59 12.87 -5.43
C SER A 131 10.29 12.14 -5.04
N PRO A 132 9.26 12.17 -5.89
CA PRO A 132 8.06 11.34 -5.68
C PRO A 132 8.40 9.87 -5.92
N GLY A 133 7.62 8.97 -5.32
CA GLY A 133 7.77 7.53 -5.57
C GLY A 133 8.95 6.86 -4.87
N GLU A 134 9.52 7.45 -3.83
CA GLU A 134 10.53 6.80 -2.98
C GLU A 134 9.87 6.13 -1.76
N ASP A 135 10.08 4.81 -1.61
CA ASP A 135 9.60 4.02 -0.45
C ASP A 135 10.75 3.63 0.49
N TYR A 136 10.73 4.17 1.68
CA TYR A 136 11.61 3.78 2.79
C TYR A 136 10.93 2.89 3.83
N GLY A 137 9.87 2.17 3.46
CA GLY A 137 9.07 1.36 4.36
C GLY A 137 7.82 2.11 4.83
N THR A 138 7.08 2.65 3.87
CA THR A 138 5.79 3.31 4.10
C THR A 138 4.83 2.38 4.84
N TYR A 139 4.22 2.87 5.91
CA TYR A 139 3.32 2.07 6.73
C TYR A 139 2.05 1.68 5.95
N PRO A 140 1.55 0.44 6.11
CA PRO A 140 0.34 0.02 5.43
C PRO A 140 -0.87 0.82 5.91
N LEU A 141 -1.76 1.15 4.99
CA LEU A 141 -3.02 1.82 5.31
C LEU A 141 -3.95 0.87 6.06
N ALA A 142 -4.48 1.35 7.17
CA ALA A 142 -5.46 0.60 7.95
C ALA A 142 -6.81 0.53 7.23
N LYS A 143 -7.46 -0.63 7.28
CA LYS A 143 -8.87 -0.75 6.95
C LYS A 143 -9.68 -0.24 8.12
N THR A 144 -10.58 0.71 7.87
CA THR A 144 -11.37 1.33 8.91
C THR A 144 -12.85 1.13 8.64
N PHE A 145 -13.62 0.78 9.68
CA PHE A 145 -15.06 0.71 9.63
C PHE A 145 -15.64 1.72 10.62
N LEU A 146 -16.54 2.54 10.11
CA LEU A 146 -17.23 3.57 10.88
C LEU A 146 -18.73 3.30 10.87
N PHE A 147 -19.33 3.33 12.04
CA PHE A 147 -20.78 3.24 12.23
C PHE A 147 -21.26 4.57 12.80
N GLY A 148 -22.28 5.13 12.23
CA GLY A 148 -22.80 6.41 12.67
C GLY A 148 -24.31 6.49 12.65
N LEU A 149 -24.82 7.37 13.51
CA LEU A 149 -26.22 7.65 13.70
C LEU A 149 -26.42 9.17 13.68
N ASN A 150 -27.31 9.65 12.83
CA ASN A 150 -27.71 11.07 12.79
C ASN A 150 -29.17 11.16 13.21
N ILE A 151 -29.44 11.94 14.25
CA ILE A 151 -30.77 12.16 14.82
C ILE A 151 -31.08 13.65 14.68
N THR A 152 -32.25 13.97 14.12
CA THR A 152 -32.83 15.32 14.14
C THR A 152 -34.12 15.24 14.94
N LEU A 153 -34.24 16.08 15.97
CA LEU A 153 -35.40 16.21 16.86
C LEU A 153 -36.31 17.31 16.37
#